data_9bb8ab3540242f886265f57e03e6a7c2
#
_entry.id   9bb8ab3540242f886265f57e03e6a7c2
#
_cell.length_a   1.000
_cell.length_b   1.000
_cell.length_c   1.000
_cell.angle_alpha   90.00
_cell.angle_beta   90.00
_cell.angle_gamma   90.00
#
_symmetry.space_group_name_H-M   'P 1'
#
loop_
_entity.id
_entity.type
_entity.pdbx_description
1 polymer ?
#
loop_
_entity_poly.entity_id
_entity_poly.type
_entity_poly.pdbx_seq_one_letter_code
_entity_poly.pdbx_strand_id
1 'polypeptide(L)'
;MQATSLGDVMQLLPGGLATNPNLGYASQLNLRMISENASGIPGVTDGEEEAANMNSLGTLIIRDGAPVSNNANLQTVSPAITGAGTALGGTSSPAGGVDVRAISTDNIESIEVIRGIPSVEYGDLTSGAVIINSKAGREPFRLRFKTNENIYQVSAGKGFNLGGKKGSLNISGDYAYNVTDPMQSYVYYQRAAAKVMYSNIFLHDVLRSNTSVEVIYGDNKRKQNPDDERLQLKSNGRDLGIAFNTNGIFDLDY
;
A
#
# COMPACT_ATOMS: atom_id res chain seq x y z
N MET A 1 16.20 -0.68 9.02
CA MET A 1 15.48 -0.59 7.73
C MET A 1 14.48 0.57 7.81
N GLN A 2 14.46 1.46 6.82
CA GLN A 2 13.48 2.56 6.77
C GLN A 2 12.36 2.17 5.82
N ALA A 3 11.37 1.44 6.32
CA ALA A 3 10.22 1.05 5.53
C ALA A 3 9.44 2.27 5.01
N THR A 4 9.12 2.31 3.74
CA THR A 4 8.40 3.40 3.06
C THR A 4 6.99 2.99 2.65
N SER A 5 6.78 1.69 2.45
CA SER A 5 5.50 1.08 2.07
C SER A 5 5.20 -0.15 2.92
N LEU A 6 3.96 -0.62 2.84
CA LEU A 6 3.56 -1.87 3.50
C LEU A 6 4.42 -3.05 3.01
N GLY A 7 4.76 -3.10 1.72
CA GLY A 7 5.60 -4.14 1.15
C GLY A 7 6.95 -4.29 1.87
N ASP A 8 7.57 -3.16 2.23
CA ASP A 8 8.85 -3.18 2.95
C ASP A 8 8.72 -3.76 4.37
N VAL A 9 7.60 -3.50 5.05
CA VAL A 9 7.33 -4.07 6.38
C VAL A 9 7.10 -5.57 6.31
N MET A 10 6.42 -6.03 5.26
CA MET A 10 6.11 -7.45 5.09
C MET A 10 7.36 -8.31 4.81
N GLN A 11 8.45 -7.71 4.34
CA GLN A 11 9.74 -8.41 4.23
C GLN A 11 10.35 -8.80 5.59
N LEU A 12 9.88 -8.23 6.69
CA LEU A 12 10.29 -8.60 8.04
C LEU A 12 9.64 -9.91 8.53
N LEU A 13 8.66 -10.43 7.79
CA LEU A 13 8.04 -11.72 8.13
C LEU A 13 9.04 -12.87 7.93
N PRO A 14 8.96 -13.92 8.76
CA PRO A 14 9.80 -15.10 8.63
C PRO A 14 9.72 -15.70 7.22
N GLY A 15 10.87 -15.94 6.60
CA GLY A 15 10.99 -16.47 5.24
C GLY A 15 11.13 -15.40 4.16
N GLY A 16 11.01 -14.11 4.49
CA GLY A 16 11.27 -13.00 3.56
C GLY A 16 12.77 -12.63 3.52
N LEU A 17 13.24 -12.22 2.35
CA LEU A 17 14.54 -11.56 2.20
C LEU A 17 14.34 -10.05 2.28
N ALA A 18 15.02 -9.39 3.21
CA ALA A 18 14.98 -7.93 3.31
C ALA A 18 15.78 -7.31 2.16
N THR A 19 15.11 -6.52 1.35
CA THR A 19 15.72 -5.72 0.29
C THR A 19 15.66 -4.22 0.62
N ASN A 20 16.42 -3.40 -0.08
CA ASN A 20 16.26 -1.96 0.06
C ASN A 20 14.88 -1.54 -0.43
N PRO A 21 14.19 -0.65 0.33
CA PRO A 21 12.90 -0.13 -0.10
C PRO A 21 12.95 0.45 -1.50
N ASN A 22 12.01 0.03 -2.35
CA ASN A 22 11.87 0.52 -3.72
C ASN A 22 10.38 0.59 -4.10
N LEU A 23 9.95 1.72 -4.63
CA LEU A 23 8.59 1.95 -5.10
C LEU A 23 8.48 1.92 -6.63
N GLY A 24 9.54 1.54 -7.33
CA GLY A 24 9.60 1.61 -8.80
C GLY A 24 8.67 0.64 -9.51
N TYR A 25 8.33 -0.47 -8.88
CA TYR A 25 7.47 -1.51 -9.44
C TYR A 25 6.24 -1.72 -8.58
N ALA A 26 5.09 -2.01 -9.22
CA ALA A 26 3.90 -2.42 -8.50
C ALA A 26 4.24 -3.66 -7.66
N SER A 27 3.84 -3.64 -6.41
CA SER A 27 4.15 -4.71 -5.47
C SER A 27 2.85 -5.24 -4.87
N GLN A 28 2.69 -6.55 -4.94
CA GLN A 28 1.56 -7.28 -4.38
C GLN A 28 1.98 -8.01 -3.11
N LEU A 29 1.00 -8.28 -2.27
CA LEU A 29 1.22 -9.02 -1.05
C LEU A 29 0.76 -10.46 -1.21
N ASN A 30 1.70 -11.40 -1.11
CA ASN A 30 1.46 -12.83 -1.15
C ASN A 30 1.83 -13.44 0.21
N LEU A 31 0.84 -13.85 1.01
CA LEU A 31 1.07 -14.50 2.31
C LEU A 31 1.32 -16.00 2.19
N ARG A 32 0.77 -16.61 1.14
CA ARG A 32 0.93 -18.04 0.86
C ARG A 32 1.04 -18.21 -0.65
N MET A 33 2.08 -18.86 -1.10
CA MET A 33 2.23 -19.24 -2.50
C MET A 33 1.50 -20.55 -2.74
N ILE A 34 0.63 -20.58 -3.76
CA ILE A 34 -0.05 -21.80 -4.21
C ILE A 34 0.86 -22.56 -5.20
N SER A 35 1.76 -21.83 -5.86
CA SER A 35 2.74 -22.39 -6.80
C SER A 35 4.17 -22.12 -6.31
N GLU A 36 5.03 -23.14 -6.38
CA GLU A 36 6.46 -23.02 -6.04
C GLU A 36 7.22 -22.08 -6.98
N ASN A 37 6.66 -21.80 -8.15
CA ASN A 37 7.27 -20.95 -9.17
C ASN A 37 6.83 -19.48 -9.11
N ALA A 38 5.97 -19.11 -8.16
CA ALA A 38 5.52 -17.74 -7.96
C ALA A 38 6.59 -16.92 -7.22
N SER A 39 7.79 -16.89 -7.74
CA SER A 39 8.84 -16.01 -7.26
C SER A 39 8.65 -14.64 -7.91
N GLY A 40 8.37 -13.59 -7.15
CA GLY A 40 8.37 -12.21 -7.66
C GLY A 40 9.77 -11.74 -8.09
N ILE A 41 10.50 -12.58 -8.81
CA ILE A 41 11.87 -12.31 -9.29
C ILE A 41 11.77 -11.65 -10.66
N PRO A 42 12.38 -10.48 -10.88
CA PRO A 42 12.48 -9.90 -12.21
C PRO A 42 13.18 -10.86 -13.18
N GLY A 43 12.48 -11.24 -14.26
CA GLY A 43 13.02 -12.12 -15.30
C GLY A 43 12.33 -13.47 -15.45
N VAL A 44 11.28 -13.70 -14.73
CA VAL A 44 10.51 -14.93 -14.72
C VAL A 44 9.42 -14.94 -15.80
N THR A 45 9.12 -16.10 -16.35
CA THR A 45 8.28 -16.34 -17.52
C THR A 45 6.78 -16.12 -17.29
N ASP A 46 6.03 -15.89 -18.34
CA ASP A 46 4.62 -15.47 -18.37
C ASP A 46 3.64 -16.19 -17.41
N GLY A 47 3.86 -17.47 -17.07
CA GLY A 47 3.01 -18.22 -16.13
C GLY A 47 3.18 -17.87 -14.66
N GLU A 48 4.26 -17.21 -14.28
CA GLU A 48 4.58 -16.90 -12.89
C GLU A 48 3.95 -15.57 -12.43
N GLU A 49 3.67 -14.66 -13.35
CA GLU A 49 2.93 -13.43 -13.05
C GLU A 49 1.46 -13.72 -12.79
N GLU A 50 0.85 -14.60 -13.59
CA GLU A 50 -0.54 -15.02 -13.36
C GLU A 50 -0.69 -15.72 -12.00
N ALA A 51 0.27 -16.59 -11.64
CA ALA A 51 0.27 -17.25 -10.34
C ALA A 51 0.46 -16.25 -9.19
N ALA A 52 1.31 -15.24 -9.33
CA ALA A 52 1.49 -14.18 -8.34
C ALA A 52 0.21 -13.34 -8.19
N ASN A 53 -0.46 -13.01 -9.28
CA ASN A 53 -1.74 -12.30 -9.29
C ASN A 53 -2.83 -13.13 -8.58
N MET A 54 -2.95 -14.41 -8.89
CA MET A 54 -3.91 -15.30 -8.24
C MET A 54 -3.65 -15.46 -6.74
N ASN A 55 -2.38 -15.56 -6.33
CA ASN A 55 -2.01 -15.64 -4.93
C ASN A 55 -2.33 -14.35 -4.15
N SER A 56 -2.19 -13.20 -4.79
CA SER A 56 -2.48 -11.91 -4.17
C SER A 56 -3.97 -11.69 -3.96
N LEU A 57 -4.82 -12.23 -4.84
CA LEU A 57 -6.28 -12.19 -4.68
C LEU A 57 -6.77 -12.90 -3.42
N GLY A 58 -6.07 -13.94 -2.99
CA GLY A 58 -6.40 -14.68 -1.76
C GLY A 58 -5.97 -13.97 -0.48
N THR A 59 -5.28 -12.83 -0.56
CA THR A 59 -4.82 -12.06 0.59
C THR A 59 -5.71 -10.84 0.80
N LEU A 60 -6.43 -10.81 1.93
CA LEU A 60 -7.27 -9.68 2.29
C LEU A 60 -6.46 -8.63 3.06
N ILE A 61 -6.52 -7.39 2.63
CA ILE A 61 -5.99 -6.25 3.36
C ILE A 61 -7.15 -5.48 3.97
N ILE A 62 -7.15 -5.35 5.28
CA ILE A 62 -8.15 -4.60 6.05
C ILE A 62 -7.45 -3.38 6.61
N ARG A 63 -8.01 -2.20 6.37
CA ARG A 63 -7.47 -0.96 6.91
C ARG A 63 -8.52 -0.22 7.72
N ASP A 64 -8.23 0.01 8.98
CA ASP A 64 -9.13 0.65 9.94
C ASP A 64 -10.55 0.02 9.95
N GLY A 65 -10.61 -1.31 9.85
CA GLY A 65 -11.85 -2.08 9.86
C GLY A 65 -12.55 -2.21 8.50
N ALA A 66 -12.04 -1.62 7.43
CA ALA A 66 -12.62 -1.75 6.08
C ALA A 66 -11.68 -2.52 5.12
N PRO A 67 -12.21 -3.44 4.31
CA PRO A 67 -11.43 -4.15 3.32
C PRO A 67 -10.99 -3.20 2.19
N VAL A 68 -9.73 -3.33 1.77
CA VAL A 68 -9.19 -2.65 0.59
C VAL A 68 -9.54 -3.47 -0.65
N SER A 69 -10.07 -2.83 -1.69
CA SER A 69 -10.47 -3.51 -2.91
C SER A 69 -9.28 -4.14 -3.64
N ASN A 70 -9.36 -5.44 -3.93
CA ASN A 70 -8.38 -6.18 -4.72
C ASN A 70 -8.55 -6.00 -6.24
N ASN A 71 -9.68 -5.44 -6.68
CA ASN A 71 -10.09 -5.44 -8.09
C ASN A 71 -9.74 -4.13 -8.83
N ALA A 72 -9.27 -3.13 -8.12
CA ALA A 72 -9.05 -1.79 -8.67
C ALA A 72 -7.67 -1.62 -9.33
N ASN A 73 -6.71 -2.49 -9.01
CA ASN A 73 -5.37 -2.40 -9.56
C ASN A 73 -5.29 -3.10 -10.92
N LEU A 74 -5.07 -2.32 -11.96
CA LEU A 74 -4.91 -2.80 -13.35
C LEU A 74 -3.45 -2.74 -13.81
N GLN A 75 -2.50 -2.44 -12.91
CA GLN A 75 -1.09 -2.34 -13.25
C GLN A 75 -0.47 -3.74 -13.40
N THR A 76 0.42 -3.90 -14.36
CA THR A 76 1.27 -5.08 -14.45
C THR A 76 2.33 -5.05 -13.35
N VAL A 77 2.57 -6.18 -12.70
CA VAL A 77 3.50 -6.30 -11.56
C VAL A 77 4.94 -6.17 -12.01
N SER A 78 5.27 -6.66 -13.19
CA SER A 78 6.63 -6.68 -13.71
C SER A 78 6.79 -5.95 -15.04
N PRO A 79 7.65 -4.95 -15.14
CA PRO A 79 8.03 -4.35 -16.41
C PRO A 79 8.94 -5.26 -17.25
N ALA A 80 9.44 -6.37 -16.68
CA ALA A 80 10.28 -7.31 -17.41
C ALA A 80 9.49 -8.08 -18.48
N ILE A 81 8.19 -8.26 -18.30
CA ILE A 81 7.29 -8.87 -19.30
C ILE A 81 7.06 -7.93 -20.48
N THR A 82 7.21 -6.66 -20.29
CA THR A 82 7.25 -5.67 -21.36
C THR A 82 8.67 -5.52 -21.92
N GLY A 83 9.36 -6.65 -22.12
CA GLY A 83 10.71 -6.67 -22.69
C GLY A 83 10.80 -5.78 -23.92
N ALA A 84 11.99 -5.24 -24.17
CA ALA A 84 12.28 -4.29 -25.25
C ALA A 84 11.91 -4.78 -26.69
N GLY A 85 11.29 -5.93 -26.81
CA GLY A 85 10.81 -6.52 -28.06
C GLY A 85 9.30 -6.68 -28.17
N THR A 86 8.54 -6.52 -27.10
CA THR A 86 7.09 -6.59 -27.15
C THR A 86 6.51 -5.18 -27.26
N ALA A 87 5.84 -4.91 -28.37
CA ALA A 87 5.13 -3.65 -28.62
C ALA A 87 3.98 -3.35 -27.62
N LEU A 88 3.84 -4.14 -26.58
CA LEU A 88 2.77 -4.18 -25.59
C LEU A 88 3.21 -3.66 -24.22
N GLY A 89 4.17 -2.76 -24.17
CA GLY A 89 4.48 -2.02 -22.96
C GLY A 89 3.27 -1.29 -22.43
N GLY A 90 2.58 -1.88 -21.45
CA GLY A 90 1.41 -1.28 -20.83
C GLY A 90 0.15 -2.14 -20.95
N THR A 91 0.27 -3.45 -21.00
CA THR A 91 -0.88 -4.35 -20.80
C THR A 91 -1.39 -4.17 -19.37
N SER A 92 -2.66 -3.79 -19.23
CA SER A 92 -3.35 -3.86 -17.96
C SER A 92 -3.67 -5.33 -17.66
N SER A 93 -3.27 -5.82 -16.50
CA SER A 93 -3.70 -7.13 -16.02
C SER A 93 -4.90 -6.94 -15.08
N PRO A 94 -6.04 -7.56 -15.36
CA PRO A 94 -7.14 -7.54 -14.39
C PRO A 94 -6.74 -8.33 -13.14
N ALA A 95 -7.28 -7.93 -12.01
CA ALA A 95 -7.11 -8.62 -10.73
C ALA A 95 -5.66 -8.64 -10.20
N GLY A 96 -4.93 -7.54 -10.37
CA GLY A 96 -3.56 -7.39 -9.89
C GLY A 96 -3.40 -7.30 -8.36
N GLY A 97 -4.44 -7.58 -7.56
CA GLY A 97 -4.39 -7.43 -6.10
C GLY A 97 -4.24 -5.98 -5.66
N VAL A 98 -3.95 -5.77 -4.38
CA VAL A 98 -3.67 -4.43 -3.84
C VAL A 98 -2.22 -4.06 -4.09
N ASP A 99 -1.99 -2.90 -4.72
CA ASP A 99 -0.64 -2.34 -4.80
C ASP A 99 -0.21 -1.79 -3.44
N VAL A 100 0.62 -2.54 -2.74
CA VAL A 100 1.08 -2.19 -1.38
C VAL A 100 2.01 -0.99 -1.34
N ARG A 101 2.51 -0.49 -2.50
CA ARG A 101 3.23 0.77 -2.59
C ARG A 101 2.36 1.96 -2.19
N ALA A 102 1.06 1.87 -2.46
CA ALA A 102 0.09 2.91 -2.13
C ALA A 102 -0.10 3.08 -0.61
N ILE A 103 0.26 2.10 0.20
CA ILE A 103 0.08 2.10 1.64
C ILE A 103 1.35 2.57 2.33
N SER A 104 1.35 3.83 2.79
CA SER A 104 2.46 4.42 3.56
C SER A 104 2.53 3.86 4.97
N THR A 105 3.75 3.62 5.47
CA THR A 105 3.98 3.12 6.83
C THR A 105 3.99 4.22 7.89
N ASP A 106 4.06 5.49 7.53
CA ASP A 106 4.29 6.57 8.49
C ASP A 106 3.10 6.86 9.41
N ASN A 107 1.88 6.53 8.96
CA ASN A 107 0.65 6.69 9.74
C ASN A 107 0.11 5.38 10.30
N ILE A 108 0.88 4.32 10.27
CA ILE A 108 0.48 3.02 10.83
C ILE A 108 0.86 2.94 12.30
N GLU A 109 -0.08 2.50 13.14
CA GLU A 109 0.13 2.18 14.54
C GLU A 109 0.51 0.71 14.71
N SER A 110 -0.27 -0.18 14.10
CA SER A 110 -0.03 -1.62 14.17
C SER A 110 -0.39 -2.33 12.87
N ILE A 111 0.31 -3.42 12.62
CA ILE A 111 0.03 -4.36 11.53
C ILE A 111 -0.07 -5.75 12.15
N GLU A 112 -1.21 -6.38 11.95
CA GLU A 112 -1.44 -7.77 12.33
C GLU A 112 -1.52 -8.63 11.06
N VAL A 113 -0.78 -9.74 11.05
CA VAL A 113 -0.75 -10.67 9.91
C VAL A 113 -1.30 -12.01 10.35
N ILE A 114 -2.44 -12.37 9.78
CA ILE A 114 -3.10 -13.64 10.02
C ILE A 114 -2.74 -14.57 8.87
N ARG A 115 -1.93 -15.60 9.17
CA ARG A 115 -1.58 -16.66 8.23
C ARG A 115 -2.39 -17.90 8.54
N GLY A 116 -3.08 -18.44 7.57
CA GLY A 116 -3.89 -19.64 7.71
C GLY A 116 -5.38 -19.39 7.67
N ILE A 117 -6.15 -20.08 8.50
CA ILE A 117 -7.61 -19.95 8.54
C ILE A 117 -7.96 -18.78 9.46
N PRO A 118 -8.45 -17.65 8.93
CA PRO A 118 -8.86 -16.53 9.74
C PRO A 118 -10.22 -16.77 10.39
N SER A 119 -10.62 -15.84 11.27
CA SER A 119 -11.97 -15.81 11.85
C SER A 119 -13.04 -15.77 10.76
N VAL A 120 -14.22 -16.31 11.08
CA VAL A 120 -15.42 -16.29 10.22
C VAL A 120 -15.87 -14.85 9.87
N GLU A 121 -15.39 -13.87 10.63
CA GLU A 121 -15.65 -12.44 10.36
C GLU A 121 -15.03 -11.95 9.04
N TYR A 122 -14.00 -12.65 8.54
CA TYR A 122 -13.29 -12.28 7.33
C TYR A 122 -13.64 -13.24 6.20
N GLY A 123 -14.44 -12.76 5.24
CA GLY A 123 -14.77 -13.49 4.01
C GLY A 123 -13.75 -13.29 2.91
N ASP A 124 -13.90 -14.04 1.81
CA ASP A 124 -13.18 -13.88 0.53
C ASP A 124 -11.65 -13.95 0.60
N LEU A 125 -11.11 -14.82 1.46
CA LEU A 125 -9.68 -15.03 1.55
C LEU A 125 -9.29 -16.50 1.57
N THR A 126 -8.19 -16.83 0.91
CA THR A 126 -7.63 -18.18 0.84
C THR A 126 -6.21 -18.26 1.40
N SER A 127 -5.51 -17.14 1.46
CA SER A 127 -4.09 -17.09 1.82
C SER A 127 -3.84 -16.44 3.18
N GLY A 128 -4.76 -15.59 3.65
CA GLY A 128 -4.66 -14.91 4.93
C GLY A 128 -5.10 -13.45 4.88
N ALA A 129 -4.95 -12.75 6.00
CA ALA A 129 -5.34 -11.35 6.12
C ALA A 129 -4.22 -10.49 6.72
N VAL A 130 -4.16 -9.24 6.30
CA VAL A 130 -3.33 -8.19 6.89
C VAL A 130 -4.23 -7.09 7.41
N ILE A 131 -4.23 -6.91 8.72
CA ILE A 131 -5.04 -5.89 9.39
C ILE A 131 -4.13 -4.73 9.75
N ILE A 132 -4.48 -3.55 9.27
CA ILE A 132 -3.71 -2.32 9.45
C ILE A 132 -4.54 -1.34 10.27
N ASN A 133 -3.99 -0.94 11.39
CA ASN A 133 -4.59 0.11 12.21
C ASN A 133 -3.77 1.38 12.08
N SER A 134 -4.43 2.47 11.72
CA SER A 134 -3.81 3.79 11.63
C SER A 134 -3.76 4.45 12.99
N LYS A 135 -2.79 5.33 13.16
CA LYS A 135 -2.64 6.14 14.37
C LYS A 135 -3.85 7.02 14.59
N ALA A 136 -4.39 6.93 15.80
CA ALA A 136 -5.52 7.70 16.25
C ALA A 136 -5.16 8.49 17.52
N GLY A 137 -5.99 9.46 17.88
CA GLY A 137 -5.84 10.19 19.14
C GLY A 137 -4.85 11.35 19.07
N ARG A 138 -4.43 11.80 20.27
CA ARG A 138 -3.51 12.91 20.43
C ARG A 138 -2.09 12.48 20.12
N GLU A 139 -1.46 13.15 19.15
CA GLU A 139 -0.05 12.98 18.85
C GLU A 139 0.65 14.34 18.72
N PRO A 140 1.92 14.47 19.15
CA PRO A 140 2.71 15.65 18.87
C PRO A 140 2.89 15.83 17.35
N PHE A 141 3.17 17.05 16.91
CA PHE A 141 3.55 17.27 15.52
C PHE A 141 4.81 16.47 15.20
N ARG A 142 4.72 15.70 14.11
CA ARG A 142 5.82 14.89 13.63
C ARG A 142 6.06 15.23 12.16
N LEU A 143 7.29 15.52 11.84
CA LEU A 143 7.79 15.68 10.49
C LEU A 143 8.91 14.67 10.27
N ARG A 144 8.83 13.89 9.21
CA ARG A 144 9.82 12.86 8.93
C ARG A 144 10.26 12.94 7.48
N PHE A 145 11.56 12.85 7.28
CA PHE A 145 12.18 12.71 5.97
C PHE A 145 12.85 11.35 5.90
N LYS A 146 12.64 10.63 4.82
CA LYS A 146 13.33 9.39 4.50
C LYS A 146 13.93 9.53 3.12
N THR A 147 15.15 9.05 2.96
CA THR A 147 15.83 9.00 1.66
C THR A 147 16.71 7.77 1.58
N ASN A 148 16.74 7.17 0.42
CA ASN A 148 17.73 6.20 0.01
C ASN A 148 18.16 6.52 -1.43
N GLU A 149 18.91 5.66 -2.10
CA GLU A 149 19.38 5.89 -3.46
C GLU A 149 18.26 6.13 -4.49
N ASN A 150 17.06 5.59 -4.25
CA ASN A 150 15.95 5.61 -5.20
C ASN A 150 14.74 6.41 -4.71
N ILE A 151 14.59 6.62 -3.40
CA ILE A 151 13.38 7.17 -2.79
C ILE A 151 13.67 8.45 -2.01
N TYR A 152 12.78 9.43 -2.21
CA TYR A 152 12.67 10.62 -1.37
C TYR A 152 11.25 10.66 -0.82
N GLN A 153 11.12 10.62 0.50
CA GLN A 153 9.81 10.66 1.15
C GLN A 153 9.78 11.73 2.24
N VAL A 154 8.70 12.47 2.30
CA VAL A 154 8.36 13.37 3.39
C VAL A 154 7.00 13.01 3.93
N SER A 155 6.88 12.95 5.25
CA SER A 155 5.61 12.74 5.93
C SER A 155 5.44 13.69 7.10
N ALA A 156 4.21 14.16 7.30
CA ALA A 156 3.84 15.00 8.41
C ALA A 156 2.54 14.52 9.05
N GLY A 157 2.43 14.68 10.36
CA GLY A 157 1.23 14.30 11.09
C GLY A 157 1.11 15.02 12.42
N LYS A 158 -0.15 15.22 12.86
CA LYS A 158 -0.46 15.77 14.17
C LYS A 158 -1.83 15.29 14.64
N GLY A 159 -1.90 14.91 15.90
CA GLY A 159 -3.14 14.59 16.60
C GLY A 159 -3.54 15.70 17.56
N PHE A 160 -4.76 16.17 17.45
CA PHE A 160 -5.36 17.21 18.29
C PHE A 160 -6.35 16.59 19.26
N ASN A 161 -6.28 16.97 20.53
CA ASN A 161 -7.37 16.73 21.46
C ASN A 161 -8.34 17.92 21.37
N LEU A 162 -9.59 17.66 21.03
CA LEU A 162 -10.61 18.70 20.89
C LEU A 162 -11.18 19.18 22.23
N GLY A 163 -10.71 18.59 23.32
CA GLY A 163 -11.10 18.95 24.69
C GLY A 163 -12.47 18.43 25.12
N GLY A 164 -12.63 18.22 26.42
CA GLY A 164 -13.87 17.69 27.00
C GLY A 164 -14.27 16.33 26.39
N LYS A 165 -15.56 16.17 26.07
CA LYS A 165 -16.13 14.96 25.44
C LYS A 165 -16.14 15.01 23.90
N LYS A 166 -15.34 15.89 23.28
CA LYS A 166 -15.35 16.10 21.81
C LYS A 166 -14.41 15.18 21.05
N GLY A 167 -13.67 14.31 21.77
CA GLY A 167 -12.76 13.35 21.15
C GLY A 167 -11.47 13.95 20.62
N SER A 168 -10.87 13.32 19.63
CA SER A 168 -9.59 13.68 19.04
C SER A 168 -9.64 13.66 17.51
N LEU A 169 -8.82 14.50 16.90
CA LEU A 169 -8.66 14.59 15.45
C LEU A 169 -7.19 14.35 15.10
N ASN A 170 -6.91 13.36 14.27
CA ASN A 170 -5.58 13.09 13.74
C ASN A 170 -5.55 13.44 12.24
N ILE A 171 -4.56 14.22 11.85
CA ILE A 171 -4.34 14.61 10.44
C ILE A 171 -2.93 14.20 10.06
N SER A 172 -2.80 13.48 8.97
CA SER A 172 -1.51 13.04 8.45
C SER A 172 -1.47 13.12 6.93
N GLY A 173 -0.27 13.26 6.40
CA GLY A 173 -0.03 13.22 4.99
C GLY A 173 1.39 12.78 4.68
N ASP A 174 1.59 12.16 3.53
CA ASP A 174 2.90 11.81 3.02
C ASP A 174 2.99 12.05 1.51
N TYR A 175 4.20 12.32 1.08
CA TYR A 175 4.58 12.36 -0.32
C TYR A 175 5.86 11.55 -0.51
N ALA A 176 5.86 10.65 -1.48
CA ALA A 176 7.01 9.85 -1.84
C ALA A 176 7.27 9.97 -3.35
N TYR A 177 8.53 10.16 -3.70
CA TYR A 177 9.03 10.18 -5.07
C TYR A 177 10.11 9.12 -5.22
N ASN A 178 9.96 8.25 -6.20
CA ASN A 178 10.90 7.17 -6.49
C ASN A 178 11.36 7.24 -7.94
N VAL A 179 12.66 7.10 -8.13
CA VAL A 179 13.29 6.90 -9.43
C VAL A 179 13.82 5.48 -9.45
N THR A 180 13.37 4.66 -10.40
CA THR A 180 13.74 3.25 -10.46
C THR A 180 15.25 3.06 -10.66
N ASP A 181 15.83 3.90 -11.50
CA ASP A 181 17.28 3.98 -11.75
C ASP A 181 17.68 5.45 -11.77
N PRO A 182 18.59 5.91 -10.90
CA PRO A 182 19.06 7.29 -10.91
C PRO A 182 19.63 7.77 -12.25
N MET A 183 20.15 6.84 -13.06
CA MET A 183 20.63 7.12 -14.41
C MET A 183 19.47 7.27 -15.42
N GLN A 184 18.27 6.79 -15.09
CA GLN A 184 17.07 6.80 -15.92
C GLN A 184 15.97 7.62 -15.28
N SER A 185 16.19 8.90 -15.04
CA SER A 185 15.24 9.80 -14.38
C SER A 185 13.90 9.98 -15.13
N TYR A 186 13.76 9.44 -16.33
CA TYR A 186 12.54 9.43 -17.11
C TYR A 186 11.55 8.33 -16.71
N VAL A 187 11.95 7.39 -15.80
CA VAL A 187 11.07 6.37 -15.21
C VAL A 187 10.93 6.65 -13.72
N TYR A 188 9.76 7.06 -13.29
CA TYR A 188 9.53 7.41 -11.89
C TYR A 188 8.11 7.08 -11.42
N TYR A 189 7.99 6.90 -10.12
CA TYR A 189 6.74 6.76 -9.40
C TYR A 189 6.62 7.83 -8.33
N GLN A 190 5.44 8.40 -8.18
CA GLN A 190 5.14 9.32 -7.08
C GLN A 190 3.83 8.93 -6.41
N ARG A 191 3.80 9.10 -5.11
CA ARG A 191 2.63 8.87 -4.27
C ARG A 191 2.41 10.08 -3.39
N ALA A 192 1.16 10.52 -3.30
CA ALA A 192 0.70 11.47 -2.30
C ALA A 192 -0.47 10.86 -1.55
N ALA A 193 -0.44 10.89 -0.23
CA ALA A 193 -1.54 10.43 0.60
C ALA A 193 -1.86 11.44 1.69
N ALA A 194 -3.14 11.60 1.97
CA ALA A 194 -3.64 12.43 3.06
C ALA A 194 -4.75 11.69 3.79
N LYS A 195 -4.72 11.73 5.12
CA LYS A 195 -5.71 11.08 5.97
C LYS A 195 -6.12 11.97 7.12
N VAL A 196 -7.41 11.98 7.37
CA VAL A 196 -8.02 12.61 8.54
C VAL A 196 -8.79 11.54 9.30
N MET A 197 -8.53 11.39 10.59
CA MET A 197 -9.20 10.44 11.46
C MET A 197 -9.78 11.18 12.68
N TYR A 198 -11.07 11.00 12.88
CA TYR A 198 -11.77 11.47 14.07
C TYR A 198 -12.11 10.30 14.97
N SER A 199 -11.72 10.39 16.24
CA SER A 199 -11.98 9.37 17.25
C SER A 199 -12.72 9.99 18.41
N ASN A 200 -13.82 9.40 18.82
CA ASN A 200 -14.59 9.87 19.97
C ASN A 200 -15.20 8.71 20.74
N ILE A 201 -15.51 8.97 22.00
CA ILE A 201 -16.20 8.05 22.89
C ILE A 201 -17.53 8.69 23.26
N PHE A 202 -18.61 8.02 22.90
CA PHE A 202 -19.99 8.46 23.10
C PHE A 202 -20.69 7.63 24.17
N LEU A 203 -21.90 8.05 24.58
CA LEU A 203 -22.80 7.30 25.44
C LEU A 203 -22.18 6.89 26.78
N HIS A 204 -21.52 7.83 27.48
CA HIS A 204 -20.89 7.57 28.78
C HIS A 204 -19.88 6.42 28.74
N ASP A 205 -18.99 6.48 27.77
CA ASP A 205 -17.88 5.54 27.56
C ASP A 205 -18.28 4.16 26.96
N VAL A 206 -19.53 3.97 26.58
CA VAL A 206 -20.05 2.72 26.02
C VAL A 206 -19.75 2.56 24.52
N LEU A 207 -19.76 3.65 23.74
CA LEU A 207 -19.54 3.60 22.30
C LEU A 207 -18.22 4.29 21.92
N ARG A 208 -17.24 3.52 21.49
CA ARG A 208 -16.02 4.02 20.88
C ARG A 208 -16.19 4.05 19.37
N SER A 209 -16.05 5.23 18.76
CA SER A 209 -16.21 5.41 17.32
C SER A 209 -14.95 6.03 16.70
N ASN A 210 -14.51 5.44 15.60
CA ASN A 210 -13.45 5.97 14.75
C ASN A 210 -14.01 6.19 13.34
N THR A 211 -13.86 7.40 12.84
CA THR A 211 -14.27 7.75 11.47
C THR A 211 -13.06 8.33 10.74
N SER A 212 -12.74 7.83 9.57
CA SER A 212 -11.60 8.32 8.80
C SER A 212 -11.97 8.56 7.34
N VAL A 213 -11.31 9.56 6.77
CA VAL A 213 -11.29 9.85 5.33
C VAL A 213 -9.85 9.83 4.89
N GLU A 214 -9.57 9.11 3.82
CA GLU A 214 -8.26 9.01 3.23
C GLU A 214 -8.33 9.23 1.73
N VAL A 215 -7.35 9.95 1.20
CA VAL A 215 -7.14 10.13 -0.23
C VAL A 215 -5.72 9.70 -0.56
N ILE A 216 -5.57 8.81 -1.54
CA ILE A 216 -4.29 8.33 -2.03
C ILE A 216 -4.23 8.61 -3.52
N TYR A 217 -3.14 9.20 -3.97
CA TYR A 217 -2.84 9.42 -5.37
C TYR A 217 -1.49 8.79 -5.71
N GLY A 218 -1.48 7.92 -6.72
CA GLY A 218 -0.29 7.31 -7.30
C GLY A 218 -0.15 7.72 -8.77
N ASP A 219 1.08 8.00 -9.20
CA ASP A 219 1.37 8.35 -10.59
C ASP A 219 2.67 7.64 -11.01
N ASN A 220 2.53 6.65 -11.87
CA ASN A 220 3.64 5.88 -12.43
C ASN A 220 3.88 6.37 -13.86
N LYS A 221 5.04 6.93 -14.13
CA LYS A 221 5.38 7.52 -15.42
C LYS A 221 6.66 6.95 -15.99
N ARG A 222 6.55 6.60 -17.26
CA ARG A 222 7.70 6.39 -18.13
C ARG A 222 7.63 7.41 -19.26
N LYS A 223 8.57 8.34 -19.28
CA LYS A 223 8.78 9.29 -20.37
C LYS A 223 9.66 8.63 -21.44
N GLN A 224 9.73 9.25 -22.60
CA GLN A 224 10.64 8.88 -23.66
C GLN A 224 12.10 8.92 -23.15
N ASN A 225 12.90 7.92 -23.54
CA ASN A 225 14.34 7.96 -23.26
C ASN A 225 14.97 9.08 -24.12
N PRO A 226 15.62 10.07 -23.50
CA PRO A 226 16.26 11.16 -24.25
C PRO A 226 17.50 10.69 -25.04
N ASP A 227 18.11 9.58 -24.64
CA ASP A 227 19.37 9.08 -25.21
C ASP A 227 19.15 8.00 -26.28
N ASP A 228 17.91 7.52 -26.47
CA ASP A 228 17.59 6.47 -27.43
C ASP A 228 16.32 6.80 -28.23
N GLU A 229 16.48 7.25 -29.44
CA GLU A 229 15.38 7.56 -30.35
C GLU A 229 14.56 6.32 -30.78
N ARG A 230 15.08 5.10 -30.58
CA ARG A 230 14.41 3.85 -30.94
C ARG A 230 13.40 3.40 -29.88
N LEU A 231 13.65 3.76 -28.61
CA LEU A 231 12.79 3.40 -27.48
C LEU A 231 11.84 4.56 -27.12
N GLN A 232 10.86 4.80 -27.98
CA GLN A 232 9.88 5.89 -27.81
C GLN A 232 8.66 5.51 -26.96
N LEU A 233 8.78 4.47 -26.12
CA LEU A 233 7.69 4.03 -25.27
C LEU A 233 7.39 5.04 -24.16
N LYS A 234 6.15 5.52 -24.15
CA LYS A 234 5.60 6.34 -23.07
C LYS A 234 4.51 5.54 -22.37
N SER A 235 4.55 5.46 -21.07
CA SER A 235 3.46 4.91 -20.29
C SER A 235 3.12 5.82 -19.12
N ASN A 236 1.85 5.85 -18.75
CA ASN A 236 1.35 6.62 -17.64
C ASN A 236 0.24 5.82 -16.95
N GLY A 237 0.47 5.43 -15.71
CA GLY A 237 -0.51 4.79 -14.85
C GLY A 237 -0.84 5.74 -13.69
N ARG A 238 -2.12 6.03 -13.48
CA ARG A 238 -2.59 6.87 -12.38
C ARG A 238 -3.60 6.11 -11.55
N ASP A 239 -3.42 6.18 -10.25
CA ASP A 239 -4.32 5.61 -9.27
C ASP A 239 -4.84 6.71 -8.36
N LEU A 240 -6.15 6.76 -8.19
CA LEU A 240 -6.80 7.61 -7.22
C LEU A 240 -7.67 6.73 -6.31
N GLY A 241 -7.29 6.65 -5.05
CA GLY A 241 -8.05 5.97 -4.00
C GLY A 241 -8.68 6.98 -3.06
N ILE A 242 -9.97 6.83 -2.80
CA ILE A 242 -10.67 7.58 -1.74
C ILE A 242 -11.34 6.54 -0.86
N ALA A 243 -11.01 6.55 0.43
CA ALA A 243 -11.61 5.67 1.42
C ALA A 243 -12.31 6.47 2.51
N PHE A 244 -13.54 6.09 2.81
CA PHE A 244 -14.30 6.54 3.96
C PHE A 244 -14.57 5.34 4.84
N ASN A 245 -14.08 5.37 6.07
CA ASN A 245 -14.28 4.29 7.03
C ASN A 245 -14.92 4.86 8.29
N THR A 246 -15.91 4.14 8.80
CA THR A 246 -16.44 4.39 10.15
C THR A 246 -16.61 3.06 10.85
N ASN A 247 -16.12 3.01 12.08
CA ASN A 247 -16.22 1.82 12.88
C ASN A 247 -16.63 2.23 14.31
N GLY A 248 -17.49 1.44 14.94
CA GLY A 248 -17.97 1.67 16.29
C GLY A 248 -17.96 0.38 17.09
N ILE A 249 -17.39 0.43 18.29
CA ILE A 249 -17.38 -0.68 19.23
C ILE A 249 -18.24 -0.31 20.43
N PHE A 250 -19.25 -1.13 20.69
CA PHE A 250 -20.05 -1.06 21.91
C PHE A 250 -19.39 -1.92 22.98
N ASP A 251 -18.98 -1.28 24.06
CA ASP A 251 -18.43 -1.93 25.25
C ASP A 251 -19.55 -1.96 26.30
N LEU A 252 -20.23 -3.09 26.37
CA LEU A 252 -21.29 -3.32 27.33
C LEU A 252 -20.68 -4.07 28.52
N ASP A 253 -20.31 -3.35 29.57
CA ASP A 253 -19.98 -3.96 30.86
C ASP A 253 -21.25 -4.65 31.42
N TYR A 254 -21.21 -5.98 31.48
CA TYR A 254 -22.20 -6.77 32.19
C TYR A 254 -21.75 -7.01 33.63
#